data_86b29b714ff9cdfc0e4681c2f27a5c33
#
_entry.id   86b29b714ff9cdfc0e4681c2f27a5c33
#
_cell.length_a   1.000
_cell.length_b   1.000
_cell.length_c   1.000
_cell.angle_alpha   90.00
_cell.angle_beta   90.00
_cell.angle_gamma   90.00
#
_symmetry.space_group_name_H-M   'P 1'
#
loop_
_entity.id
_entity.type
_entity.pdbx_description
1 polymer ?
#
loop_
_entity_poly.entity_id
_entity_poly.type
_entity_poly.pdbx_seq_one_letter_code
_entity_poly.pdbx_strand_id
1 'polypeptide(L)'
;MADGLGEPFYIESPGIGLKKYPSCYHTHRALDGIFQLLGEHHLSDKDIAEVEIGTSERAMRVLAFTEPATPYQAKFSMPYCIAAAVVDQQVTLETFTPSKFVDRNIVETRKKVHLSFPDVPIWPGLADVGPDTEFVGNPVTIRTTDGRRYSARVDIPRGDPALPLTDDELLAKFRDCARSQLRSADMERSVDQVLGLERVADVATLMTTLKSSLRQI
;
A
#
# COMPACT_ATOMS: atom_id res chain seq x y z
N MET A 1 -15.83 23.66 22.24
CA MET A 1 -15.59 22.95 20.93
C MET A 1 -14.53 23.62 20.05
N ALA A 2 -13.92 24.73 20.46
CA ALA A 2 -12.87 25.40 19.68
C ALA A 2 -11.47 25.25 20.30
N ASP A 3 -11.36 24.60 21.46
CA ASP A 3 -10.10 24.38 22.15
C ASP A 3 -9.23 23.43 21.31
N GLY A 4 -8.04 23.86 20.96
CA GLY A 4 -7.11 23.12 20.11
C GLY A 4 -7.35 23.28 18.60
N LEU A 5 -8.27 24.14 18.15
CA LEU A 5 -8.44 24.40 16.72
C LEU A 5 -7.27 25.22 16.18
N GLY A 6 -6.42 24.59 15.34
CA GLY A 6 -5.28 25.23 14.70
C GLY A 6 -3.97 25.20 15.49
N GLU A 7 -3.92 24.55 16.67
CA GLU A 7 -2.67 24.38 17.43
C GLU A 7 -2.61 23.00 18.12
N PRO A 8 -1.75 22.09 17.66
CA PRO A 8 -0.97 22.15 16.42
C PRO A 8 -1.86 21.93 15.18
N PHE A 9 -1.38 22.37 14.01
CA PHE A 9 -2.03 21.96 12.77
C PHE A 9 -1.92 20.44 12.55
N TYR A 10 -3.00 19.80 12.11
CA TYR A 10 -3.00 18.35 11.84
C TYR A 10 -1.95 17.91 10.83
N ILE A 11 -1.50 18.81 9.94
CA ILE A 11 -0.40 18.55 9.01
C ILE A 11 0.95 18.38 9.72
N GLU A 12 1.11 19.00 10.90
CA GLU A 12 2.33 18.91 11.73
C GLU A 12 2.21 17.76 12.73
N SER A 13 1.06 17.65 13.39
CA SER A 13 0.82 16.62 14.41
C SER A 13 -0.66 16.19 14.40
N PRO A 14 -0.93 14.89 14.20
CA PRO A 14 -0.02 13.74 14.04
C PRO A 14 0.69 13.64 12.70
N GLY A 15 0.46 14.57 11.74
CA GLY A 15 1.02 14.55 10.41
C GLY A 15 0.10 13.89 9.39
N ILE A 16 0.53 13.86 8.13
CA ILE A 16 -0.22 13.28 7.00
C ILE A 16 0.52 12.07 6.45
N GLY A 17 -0.14 10.92 6.47
CA GLY A 17 0.37 9.71 5.84
C GLY A 17 0.18 9.72 4.32
N LEU A 18 1.17 9.22 3.60
CA LEU A 18 1.13 9.01 2.16
C LEU A 18 0.97 7.51 1.85
N LYS A 19 -0.12 7.14 1.20
CA LYS A 19 -0.33 5.74 0.81
C LYS A 19 0.76 5.26 -0.15
N LYS A 20 1.52 4.24 0.24
CA LYS A 20 2.49 3.58 -0.64
C LYS A 20 1.78 2.82 -1.76
N TYR A 21 0.74 2.07 -1.43
CA TYR A 21 -0.01 1.22 -2.35
C TYR A 21 -1.37 1.84 -2.72
N PRO A 22 -1.87 1.66 -3.96
CA PRO A 22 -3.15 2.22 -4.42
C PRO A 22 -4.36 1.37 -3.97
N SER A 23 -4.35 0.91 -2.72
CA SER A 23 -5.38 0.08 -2.08
C SER A 23 -5.89 0.70 -0.78
N CYS A 24 -6.81 0.03 -0.11
CA CYS A 24 -7.26 0.43 1.23
C CYS A 24 -6.08 0.45 2.21
N TYR A 25 -6.00 1.45 3.09
CA TYR A 25 -4.87 1.59 4.03
C TYR A 25 -4.73 0.39 4.98
N HIS A 26 -5.83 -0.28 5.31
CA HIS A 26 -5.82 -1.50 6.12
C HIS A 26 -5.07 -2.68 5.48
N THR A 27 -4.75 -2.64 4.18
CA THR A 27 -3.91 -3.66 3.53
C THR A 27 -2.41 -3.37 3.66
N HIS A 28 -2.00 -2.14 3.98
CA HIS A 28 -0.61 -1.69 3.83
C HIS A 28 0.36 -2.42 4.75
N ARG A 29 0.00 -2.63 6.04
CA ARG A 29 0.85 -3.38 6.98
C ARG A 29 1.10 -4.81 6.52
N ALA A 30 0.04 -5.48 6.05
CA ALA A 30 0.16 -6.83 5.53
C ALA A 30 0.99 -6.89 4.25
N LEU A 31 0.84 -5.90 3.36
CA LEU A 31 1.65 -5.78 2.14
C LEU A 31 3.13 -5.55 2.46
N ASP A 32 3.44 -4.66 3.40
CA ASP A 32 4.83 -4.44 3.83
C ASP A 32 5.42 -5.73 4.42
N GLY A 33 4.66 -6.47 5.23
CA GLY A 33 5.09 -7.75 5.79
C GLY A 33 5.31 -8.83 4.71
N ILE A 34 4.43 -8.91 3.72
CA ILE A 34 4.61 -9.81 2.57
C ILE A 34 5.89 -9.45 1.80
N PHE A 35 6.09 -8.19 1.42
CA PHE A 35 7.28 -7.79 0.68
C PHE A 35 8.57 -8.00 1.48
N GLN A 36 8.54 -7.79 2.79
CA GLN A 36 9.65 -8.13 3.67
C GLN A 36 10.02 -9.61 3.54
N LEU A 37 9.06 -10.51 3.76
CA LEU A 37 9.31 -11.96 3.72
C LEU A 37 9.72 -12.45 2.33
N LEU A 38 9.10 -11.95 1.27
CA LEU A 38 9.46 -12.29 -0.11
C LEU A 38 10.90 -11.88 -0.42
N GLY A 39 11.31 -10.68 -0.01
CA GLY A 39 12.67 -10.16 -0.24
C GLY A 39 13.73 -10.87 0.62
N GLU A 40 13.50 -11.03 1.93
CA GLU A 40 14.45 -11.65 2.86
C GLU A 40 14.73 -13.12 2.53
N HIS A 41 13.71 -13.83 2.01
CA HIS A 41 13.81 -15.28 1.76
C HIS A 41 13.81 -15.62 0.27
N HIS A 42 13.85 -14.62 -0.62
CA HIS A 42 13.88 -14.79 -2.09
C HIS A 42 12.76 -15.70 -2.61
N LEU A 43 11.53 -15.52 -2.06
CA LEU A 43 10.38 -16.34 -2.40
C LEU A 43 9.65 -15.82 -3.65
N SER A 44 9.19 -16.77 -4.46
CA SER A 44 8.28 -16.53 -5.59
C SER A 44 6.89 -17.16 -5.31
N ASP A 45 5.92 -16.91 -6.18
CA ASP A 45 4.56 -17.50 -6.12
C ASP A 45 4.56 -19.04 -6.11
N LYS A 46 5.59 -19.65 -6.74
CA LYS A 46 5.77 -21.11 -6.84
C LYS A 46 6.21 -21.73 -5.52
N ASP A 47 6.92 -20.96 -4.71
CA ASP A 47 7.44 -21.42 -3.44
C ASP A 47 6.36 -21.40 -2.33
N ILE A 48 5.22 -20.71 -2.57
CA ILE A 48 4.20 -20.46 -1.56
C ILE A 48 3.09 -21.49 -1.63
N ALA A 49 2.91 -22.22 -0.53
CA ALA A 49 1.78 -23.11 -0.30
C ALA A 49 0.59 -22.38 0.31
N GLU A 50 0.84 -21.46 1.26
CA GLU A 50 -0.19 -20.78 2.02
C GLU A 50 0.35 -19.46 2.58
N VAL A 51 -0.55 -18.45 2.67
CA VAL A 51 -0.29 -17.19 3.36
C VAL A 51 -1.39 -16.97 4.39
N GLU A 52 -1.01 -16.75 5.64
CA GLU A 52 -1.92 -16.39 6.72
C GLU A 52 -1.71 -14.91 7.09
N ILE A 53 -2.80 -14.15 7.14
CA ILE A 53 -2.80 -12.74 7.53
C ILE A 53 -3.66 -12.57 8.76
N GLY A 54 -3.04 -12.18 9.87
CA GLY A 54 -3.78 -11.74 11.05
C GLY A 54 -4.36 -10.34 10.82
N THR A 55 -5.65 -10.18 11.11
CA THR A 55 -6.36 -8.91 10.93
C THR A 55 -7.42 -8.74 12.03
N SER A 56 -8.07 -7.58 12.11
CA SER A 56 -9.17 -7.34 13.04
C SER A 56 -10.54 -7.42 12.34
N GLU A 57 -11.57 -7.75 13.11
CA GLU A 57 -12.95 -7.71 12.60
C GLU A 57 -13.34 -6.31 12.11
N ARG A 58 -12.83 -5.27 12.76
CA ARG A 58 -13.08 -3.89 12.37
C ARG A 58 -12.43 -3.57 11.02
N ALA A 59 -11.18 -3.97 10.79
CA ALA A 59 -10.53 -3.82 9.50
C ALA A 59 -11.34 -4.50 8.39
N MET A 60 -11.94 -5.65 8.69
CA MET A 60 -12.79 -6.39 7.74
C MET A 60 -14.13 -5.72 7.43
N ARG A 61 -14.61 -4.80 8.26
CA ARG A 61 -15.77 -3.96 7.90
C ARG A 61 -15.47 -3.02 6.75
N VAL A 62 -14.21 -2.61 6.62
CA VAL A 62 -13.72 -1.75 5.51
C VAL A 62 -13.21 -2.61 4.36
N LEU A 63 -12.49 -3.70 4.66
CA LEU A 63 -12.01 -4.68 3.69
C LEU A 63 -13.11 -5.71 3.37
N ALA A 64 -14.27 -5.22 2.95
CA ALA A 64 -15.51 -5.99 2.87
C ALA A 64 -15.54 -7.09 1.79
N PHE A 65 -14.51 -7.15 0.93
CA PHE A 65 -14.51 -8.05 -0.23
C PHE A 65 -13.44 -9.13 -0.11
N THR A 66 -13.72 -10.24 0.53
CA THR A 66 -12.84 -11.42 0.50
C THR A 66 -12.79 -12.03 -0.91
N GLU A 67 -13.92 -11.99 -1.61
CA GLU A 67 -14.06 -12.40 -3.01
C GLU A 67 -14.55 -11.21 -3.85
N PRO A 68 -13.66 -10.34 -4.32
CA PRO A 68 -14.07 -9.18 -5.10
C PRO A 68 -14.60 -9.60 -6.47
N ALA A 69 -15.67 -8.95 -6.92
CA ALA A 69 -16.28 -9.16 -8.23
C ALA A 69 -15.80 -8.15 -9.29
N THR A 70 -15.10 -7.10 -8.87
CA THR A 70 -14.63 -6.03 -9.76
C THR A 70 -13.22 -5.57 -9.38
N PRO A 71 -12.45 -4.95 -10.32
CA PRO A 71 -11.17 -4.34 -10.03
C PRO A 71 -11.25 -3.27 -8.92
N TYR A 72 -12.38 -2.54 -8.82
CA TYR A 72 -12.57 -1.56 -7.76
C TYR A 72 -12.70 -2.24 -6.39
N GLN A 73 -13.51 -3.30 -6.28
CA GLN A 73 -13.65 -4.07 -5.05
C GLN A 73 -12.32 -4.72 -4.62
N ALA A 74 -11.48 -5.08 -5.58
CA ALA A 74 -10.16 -5.66 -5.33
C ALA A 74 -9.26 -4.74 -4.49
N LYS A 75 -9.41 -3.41 -4.58
CA LYS A 75 -8.70 -2.43 -3.75
C LYS A 75 -9.07 -2.53 -2.25
N PHE A 76 -10.18 -3.16 -1.94
CA PHE A 76 -10.71 -3.39 -0.59
C PHE A 76 -10.75 -4.88 -0.25
N SER A 77 -9.92 -5.68 -0.91
CA SER A 77 -9.77 -7.11 -0.69
C SER A 77 -8.37 -7.43 -0.19
N MET A 78 -8.25 -7.83 1.08
CA MET A 78 -6.97 -8.29 1.61
C MET A 78 -6.44 -9.49 0.81
N PRO A 79 -7.22 -10.57 0.57
CA PRO A 79 -6.71 -11.71 -0.19
C PRO A 79 -6.24 -11.37 -1.60
N TYR A 80 -6.95 -10.47 -2.31
CA TYR A 80 -6.54 -10.07 -3.63
C TYR A 80 -5.22 -9.27 -3.62
N CYS A 81 -5.11 -8.27 -2.73
CA CYS A 81 -3.91 -7.44 -2.63
C CYS A 81 -2.67 -8.29 -2.28
N ILE A 82 -2.80 -9.24 -1.37
CA ILE A 82 -1.72 -10.15 -0.99
C ILE A 82 -1.36 -11.09 -2.15
N ALA A 83 -2.34 -11.67 -2.82
CA ALA A 83 -2.09 -12.53 -3.99
C ALA A 83 -1.36 -11.79 -5.11
N ALA A 84 -1.78 -10.57 -5.41
CA ALA A 84 -1.11 -9.72 -6.40
C ALA A 84 0.32 -9.38 -5.99
N ALA A 85 0.55 -9.06 -4.70
CA ALA A 85 1.89 -8.81 -4.17
C ALA A 85 2.83 -10.02 -4.34
N VAL A 86 2.30 -11.23 -4.10
CA VAL A 86 3.05 -12.48 -4.26
C VAL A 86 3.39 -12.76 -5.72
N VAL A 87 2.41 -12.61 -6.62
CA VAL A 87 2.57 -12.95 -8.05
C VAL A 87 3.41 -11.91 -8.80
N ASP A 88 3.08 -10.63 -8.62
CA ASP A 88 3.71 -9.54 -9.38
C ASP A 88 4.92 -8.92 -8.66
N GLN A 89 5.20 -9.31 -7.42
CA GLN A 89 6.25 -8.73 -6.56
C GLN A 89 6.12 -7.20 -6.40
N GLN A 90 4.93 -6.68 -6.65
CA GLN A 90 4.59 -5.26 -6.55
C GLN A 90 3.06 -5.08 -6.48
N VAL A 91 2.62 -3.93 -5.93
CA VAL A 91 1.22 -3.50 -5.96
C VAL A 91 1.17 -2.05 -6.46
N THR A 92 0.75 -1.89 -7.70
CA THR A 92 0.71 -0.62 -8.44
C THR A 92 -0.70 -0.35 -8.96
N LEU A 93 -0.89 0.76 -9.70
CA LEU A 93 -2.17 1.01 -10.39
C LEU A 93 -2.53 -0.11 -11.39
N GLU A 94 -1.52 -0.71 -12.02
CA GLU A 94 -1.70 -1.84 -12.95
C GLU A 94 -2.38 -3.04 -12.29
N THR A 95 -2.09 -3.29 -11.00
CA THR A 95 -2.68 -4.39 -10.21
C THR A 95 -4.21 -4.38 -10.24
N PHE A 96 -4.82 -3.20 -10.38
CA PHE A 96 -6.27 -3.03 -10.33
C PHE A 96 -6.89 -2.75 -11.72
N THR A 97 -6.22 -3.15 -12.79
CA THR A 97 -6.79 -3.12 -14.13
C THR A 97 -7.68 -4.35 -14.39
N PRO A 98 -8.64 -4.27 -15.33
CA PRO A 98 -9.47 -5.43 -15.67
C PRO A 98 -8.67 -6.66 -16.09
N SER A 99 -7.55 -6.49 -16.81
CA SER A 99 -6.67 -7.57 -17.24
C SER A 99 -6.01 -8.29 -16.07
N LYS A 100 -5.47 -7.52 -15.10
CA LYS A 100 -4.83 -8.08 -13.90
C LYS A 100 -5.84 -8.71 -12.96
N PHE A 101 -7.03 -8.14 -12.86
CA PHE A 101 -8.08 -8.67 -12.02
C PHE A 101 -8.49 -10.11 -12.38
N VAL A 102 -8.42 -10.49 -13.65
CA VAL A 102 -8.72 -11.84 -14.15
C VAL A 102 -7.47 -12.71 -14.38
N ASP A 103 -6.27 -12.22 -14.00
CA ASP A 103 -5.03 -12.98 -14.13
C ASP A 103 -5.14 -14.28 -13.32
N ARG A 104 -4.95 -15.41 -14.03
CA ARG A 104 -5.10 -16.76 -13.48
C ARG A 104 -4.18 -17.00 -12.29
N ASN A 105 -2.95 -16.50 -12.31
CA ASN A 105 -2.01 -16.71 -11.24
C ASN A 105 -2.46 -15.98 -9.97
N ILE A 106 -2.94 -14.73 -10.10
CA ILE A 106 -3.50 -13.97 -8.98
C ILE A 106 -4.75 -14.67 -8.43
N VAL A 107 -5.66 -15.11 -9.30
CA VAL A 107 -6.89 -15.82 -8.89
C VAL A 107 -6.56 -17.11 -8.13
N GLU A 108 -5.60 -17.92 -8.61
CA GLU A 108 -5.21 -19.16 -7.92
C GLU A 108 -4.44 -18.86 -6.60
N THR A 109 -3.54 -17.87 -6.62
CA THR A 109 -2.78 -17.50 -5.40
C THR A 109 -3.70 -16.91 -4.33
N ARG A 110 -4.77 -16.21 -4.70
CA ARG A 110 -5.77 -15.70 -3.75
C ARG A 110 -6.39 -16.81 -2.90
N LYS A 111 -6.58 -18.00 -3.44
CA LYS A 111 -7.14 -19.16 -2.73
C LYS A 111 -6.22 -19.68 -1.62
N LYS A 112 -4.92 -19.34 -1.69
CA LYS A 112 -3.91 -19.69 -0.68
C LYS A 112 -3.83 -18.67 0.46
N VAL A 113 -4.55 -17.54 0.37
CA VAL A 113 -4.53 -16.47 1.37
C VAL A 113 -5.67 -16.66 2.36
N HIS A 114 -5.31 -16.87 3.61
CA HIS A 114 -6.24 -17.07 4.72
C HIS A 114 -6.16 -15.91 5.70
N LEU A 115 -7.31 -15.51 6.23
CA LEU A 115 -7.41 -14.46 7.24
C LEU A 115 -7.65 -15.11 8.60
N SER A 116 -6.93 -14.65 9.60
CA SER A 116 -7.13 -15.03 10.99
C SER A 116 -7.38 -13.78 11.85
N PHE A 117 -8.03 -14.00 12.99
CA PHE A 117 -8.39 -12.95 13.94
C PHE A 117 -7.70 -13.25 15.27
N PRO A 118 -6.37 -13.07 15.34
CA PRO A 118 -5.64 -13.38 16.56
C PRO A 118 -6.05 -12.40 17.66
N ASP A 119 -6.18 -12.93 18.87
CA ASP A 119 -6.33 -12.14 20.08
C ASP A 119 -4.96 -11.55 20.43
N VAL A 120 -4.60 -10.45 19.75
CA VAL A 120 -3.30 -9.79 19.94
C VAL A 120 -3.49 -8.59 20.84
N PRO A 121 -2.67 -8.44 21.90
CA PRO A 121 -2.74 -7.28 22.76
C PRO A 121 -2.56 -5.98 21.97
N ILE A 122 -3.39 -5.02 22.28
CA ILE A 122 -3.22 -3.63 21.86
C ILE A 122 -1.82 -3.18 22.26
N TRP A 123 -1.14 -2.41 21.42
CA TRP A 123 0.17 -1.82 21.69
C TRP A 123 0.20 -1.13 23.06
N PRO A 124 1.19 -1.43 23.96
CA PRO A 124 1.30 -0.79 25.26
C PRO A 124 1.69 0.68 25.11
N GLY A 125 0.92 1.57 24.86
CA GLY A 125 1.13 3.01 24.61
C GLY A 125 0.00 3.61 23.78
N LEU A 126 -0.84 2.75 23.21
CA LEU A 126 -2.08 3.13 22.56
C LEU A 126 -3.32 2.86 23.44
N ALA A 127 -3.13 2.36 24.66
CA ALA A 127 -4.22 2.14 25.62
C ALA A 127 -4.99 3.43 25.97
N ASP A 128 -4.36 4.60 25.79
CA ASP A 128 -4.95 5.92 26.07
C ASP A 128 -5.74 6.52 24.90
N VAL A 129 -5.79 5.86 23.74
CA VAL A 129 -6.43 6.40 22.51
C VAL A 129 -7.89 5.94 22.36
N GLY A 130 -8.54 5.57 23.45
CA GLY A 130 -9.98 5.30 23.52
C GLY A 130 -10.41 3.89 23.02
N PRO A 131 -11.72 3.55 23.15
CA PRO A 131 -12.24 2.23 22.81
C PRO A 131 -12.19 1.90 21.31
N ASP A 132 -11.76 2.85 20.48
CA ASP A 132 -11.56 2.73 19.05
C ASP A 132 -10.11 2.43 18.66
N THR A 133 -9.22 2.24 19.65
CA THR A 133 -7.82 1.89 19.38
C THR A 133 -7.72 0.46 18.98
N GLU A 134 -7.53 0.32 17.71
CA GLU A 134 -7.47 -0.96 17.05
C GLU A 134 -6.13 -1.66 17.15
N PHE A 135 -6.27 -2.97 17.07
CA PHE A 135 -5.30 -3.92 16.59
C PHE A 135 -4.17 -3.25 15.81
N VAL A 136 -3.03 -3.11 16.43
CA VAL A 136 -1.84 -2.55 15.82
C VAL A 136 -0.97 -3.69 15.32
N GLY A 137 -0.75 -3.71 14.01
CA GLY A 137 0.08 -4.69 13.34
C GLY A 137 -0.70 -5.83 12.68
N ASN A 138 -0.23 -6.22 11.52
CA ASN A 138 -0.71 -7.41 10.84
C ASN A 138 0.38 -8.47 10.91
N PRO A 139 0.23 -9.53 11.74
CA PRO A 139 1.09 -10.69 11.61
C PRO A 139 0.84 -11.34 10.25
N VAL A 140 1.93 -11.63 9.56
CA VAL A 140 1.94 -12.28 8.25
C VAL A 140 2.77 -13.54 8.38
N THR A 141 2.23 -14.67 7.93
CA THR A 141 2.97 -15.92 7.88
C THR A 141 2.88 -16.52 6.49
N ILE A 142 4.03 -16.89 5.93
CA ILE A 142 4.14 -17.65 4.68
C ILE A 142 4.55 -19.06 5.03
N ARG A 143 3.80 -20.06 4.54
CA ARG A 143 4.20 -21.46 4.52
C ARG A 143 4.59 -21.82 3.08
N THR A 144 5.81 -22.32 2.93
CA THR A 144 6.35 -22.72 1.63
C THR A 144 5.95 -24.15 1.26
N THR A 145 6.07 -24.48 -0.02
CA THR A 145 5.78 -25.82 -0.56
C THR A 145 6.69 -26.91 -0.01
N ASP A 146 7.90 -26.56 0.44
CA ASP A 146 8.84 -27.46 1.10
C ASP A 146 8.63 -27.53 2.64
N GLY A 147 7.57 -26.88 3.16
CA GLY A 147 7.16 -26.94 4.55
C GLY A 147 7.82 -25.93 5.49
N ARG A 148 8.73 -25.07 5.01
CA ARG A 148 9.28 -23.96 5.83
C ARG A 148 8.20 -22.94 6.16
N ARG A 149 8.39 -22.25 7.28
CA ARG A 149 7.48 -21.20 7.75
C ARG A 149 8.26 -19.94 8.07
N TYR A 150 7.79 -18.82 7.52
CA TYR A 150 8.37 -17.51 7.75
C TYR A 150 7.28 -16.56 8.25
N SER A 151 7.61 -15.72 9.23
CA SER A 151 6.63 -14.80 9.82
C SER A 151 7.24 -13.42 10.01
N ALA A 152 6.44 -12.39 9.76
CA ALA A 152 6.75 -11.00 10.02
C ALA A 152 5.53 -10.33 10.68
N ARG A 153 5.78 -9.21 11.35
CA ARG A 153 4.73 -8.34 11.87
C ARG A 153 5.10 -6.90 11.58
N VAL A 154 4.20 -6.17 10.98
CA VAL A 154 4.35 -4.75 10.70
C VAL A 154 3.35 -3.97 11.53
N ASP A 155 3.84 -3.13 12.43
CA ASP A 155 3.03 -2.28 13.29
C ASP A 155 2.77 -0.91 12.65
N ILE A 156 3.78 -0.32 12.00
CA ILE A 156 3.69 0.97 11.32
C ILE A 156 3.98 0.74 9.83
N PRO A 157 2.99 0.98 8.93
CA PRO A 157 3.23 0.77 7.51
C PRO A 157 4.06 1.91 6.91
N ARG A 158 4.79 1.62 5.84
CA ARG A 158 5.51 2.65 5.05
C ARG A 158 4.54 3.72 4.55
N GLY A 159 4.96 4.97 4.69
CA GLY A 159 4.17 6.15 4.34
C GLY A 159 3.32 6.69 5.49
N ASP A 160 3.34 6.06 6.66
CA ASP A 160 2.85 6.65 7.89
C ASP A 160 3.73 7.85 8.29
N PRO A 161 3.22 8.89 8.98
CA PRO A 161 4.06 9.99 9.46
C PRO A 161 5.23 9.53 10.34
N ALA A 162 5.07 8.46 11.11
CA ALA A 162 6.14 7.88 11.93
C ALA A 162 7.14 7.02 11.12
N LEU A 163 6.81 6.63 9.89
CA LEU A 163 7.66 5.89 8.96
C LEU A 163 7.44 6.37 7.53
N PRO A 164 7.85 7.61 7.19
CA PRO A 164 7.57 8.24 5.90
C PRO A 164 8.21 7.47 4.74
N LEU A 165 7.65 7.65 3.55
CA LEU A 165 8.29 7.18 2.31
C LEU A 165 9.65 7.85 2.14
N THR A 166 10.61 7.11 1.60
CA THR A 166 11.85 7.71 1.10
C THR A 166 11.56 8.50 -0.18
N ASP A 167 12.50 9.37 -0.58
CA ASP A 167 12.39 10.11 -1.84
C ASP A 167 12.24 9.16 -3.03
N ASP A 168 13.02 8.06 -3.05
CA ASP A 168 12.93 7.05 -4.11
C ASP A 168 11.55 6.37 -4.15
N GLU A 169 10.97 6.03 -3.00
CA GLU A 169 9.63 5.44 -2.93
C GLU A 169 8.55 6.44 -3.38
N LEU A 170 8.71 7.71 -3.02
CA LEU A 170 7.80 8.78 -3.44
C LEU A 170 7.88 9.02 -4.95
N LEU A 171 9.11 9.07 -5.50
CA LEU A 171 9.34 9.20 -6.94
C LEU A 171 8.82 7.98 -7.71
N ALA A 172 9.04 6.77 -7.20
CA ALA A 172 8.49 5.55 -7.80
C ALA A 172 6.95 5.59 -7.85
N LYS A 173 6.32 6.02 -6.77
CA LYS A 173 4.87 6.21 -6.71
C LYS A 173 4.39 7.27 -7.72
N PHE A 174 5.07 8.41 -7.80
CA PHE A 174 4.74 9.45 -8.78
C PHE A 174 4.82 8.90 -10.21
N ARG A 175 5.92 8.20 -10.54
CA ARG A 175 6.12 7.59 -11.86
C ARG A 175 5.04 6.56 -12.19
N ASP A 176 4.66 5.71 -11.25
CA ASP A 176 3.54 4.77 -11.43
C ASP A 176 2.23 5.49 -11.74
N CYS A 177 1.92 6.55 -11.00
CA CYS A 177 0.70 7.32 -11.21
C CYS A 177 0.72 8.10 -12.55
N ALA A 178 1.87 8.63 -12.95
CA ALA A 178 2.01 9.51 -14.09
C ALA A 178 2.18 8.79 -15.44
N ARG A 179 2.73 7.55 -15.45
CA ARG A 179 3.13 6.84 -16.67
C ARG A 179 2.02 6.64 -17.71
N SER A 180 0.76 6.59 -17.30
CA SER A 180 -0.38 6.46 -18.22
C SER A 180 -0.79 7.80 -18.85
N GLN A 181 -0.35 8.93 -18.29
CA GLN A 181 -0.78 10.26 -18.65
C GLN A 181 0.36 11.11 -19.22
N LEU A 182 1.59 10.93 -18.73
CA LEU A 182 2.74 11.72 -19.12
C LEU A 182 3.70 10.91 -20.00
N ARG A 183 4.36 11.60 -20.94
CA ARG A 183 5.53 11.05 -21.61
C ARG A 183 6.70 11.00 -20.64
N SER A 184 7.58 10.01 -20.78
CA SER A 184 8.71 9.82 -19.86
C SER A 184 9.57 11.09 -19.68
N ALA A 185 9.86 11.82 -20.77
CA ALA A 185 10.65 13.04 -20.70
C ALA A 185 9.95 14.18 -19.91
N ASP A 186 8.63 14.30 -20.02
CA ASP A 186 7.87 15.32 -19.31
C ASP A 186 7.66 14.92 -17.84
N MET A 187 7.53 13.63 -17.58
CA MET A 187 7.48 13.08 -16.22
C MET A 187 8.78 13.39 -15.45
N GLU A 188 9.95 13.07 -16.02
CA GLU A 188 11.22 13.40 -15.35
C GLU A 188 11.46 14.90 -15.24
N ARG A 189 11.11 15.68 -16.26
CA ARG A 189 11.16 17.14 -16.17
C ARG A 189 10.29 17.71 -15.06
N SER A 190 9.09 17.15 -14.86
CA SER A 190 8.22 17.60 -13.77
C SER A 190 8.80 17.23 -12.40
N VAL A 191 9.47 16.08 -12.26
CA VAL A 191 10.22 15.72 -11.05
C VAL A 191 11.28 16.75 -10.76
N ASP A 192 12.15 17.08 -11.75
CA ASP A 192 13.22 18.06 -11.58
C ASP A 192 12.68 19.45 -11.19
N GLN A 193 11.55 19.86 -11.81
CA GLN A 193 10.91 21.14 -11.49
C GLN A 193 10.31 21.17 -10.08
N VAL A 194 9.70 20.07 -9.62
CA VAL A 194 9.12 20.00 -8.27
C VAL A 194 10.23 19.94 -7.21
N LEU A 195 11.26 19.12 -7.40
CA LEU A 195 12.39 19.02 -6.48
C LEU A 195 13.26 20.29 -6.45
N GLY A 196 13.15 21.13 -7.48
CA GLY A 196 13.82 22.41 -7.57
C GLY A 196 12.86 23.60 -7.56
N LEU A 197 11.71 23.50 -6.91
CA LEU A 197 10.63 24.48 -7.01
C LEU A 197 11.06 25.89 -6.64
N GLU A 198 11.97 26.03 -5.69
CA GLU A 198 12.52 27.32 -5.26
C GLU A 198 13.30 28.03 -6.37
N ARG A 199 13.77 27.29 -7.39
CA ARG A 199 14.50 27.83 -8.55
C ARG A 199 13.61 28.04 -9.77
N VAL A 200 12.35 27.63 -9.70
CA VAL A 200 11.37 27.81 -10.80
C VAL A 200 10.87 29.25 -10.79
N ALA A 201 11.29 30.04 -11.78
CA ALA A 201 10.91 31.45 -11.88
C ALA A 201 9.41 31.67 -12.11
N ASP A 202 8.74 30.73 -12.80
CA ASP A 202 7.29 30.77 -13.08
C ASP A 202 6.71 29.35 -12.99
N VAL A 203 5.83 29.15 -12.04
CA VAL A 203 5.13 27.86 -11.80
C VAL A 203 4.26 27.44 -13.00
N ALA A 204 3.88 28.37 -13.88
CA ALA A 204 3.15 28.06 -15.12
C ALA A 204 3.96 27.13 -16.04
N THR A 205 5.30 27.13 -15.96
CA THR A 205 6.14 26.21 -16.71
C THR A 205 5.96 24.77 -16.27
N LEU A 206 5.85 24.51 -14.96
CA LEU A 206 5.52 23.20 -14.41
C LEU A 206 4.12 22.75 -14.88
N MET A 207 3.12 23.63 -14.78
CA MET A 207 1.76 23.33 -15.23
C MET A 207 1.71 23.03 -16.73
N THR A 208 2.53 23.70 -17.53
CA THR A 208 2.67 23.44 -18.97
C THR A 208 3.29 22.07 -19.21
N THR A 209 4.33 21.68 -18.46
CA THR A 209 4.95 20.35 -18.54
C THR A 209 3.93 19.26 -18.23
N LEU A 210 3.14 19.41 -17.18
CA LEU A 210 2.11 18.45 -16.80
C LEU A 210 0.95 18.37 -17.79
N LYS A 211 0.61 19.48 -18.46
CA LYS A 211 -0.50 19.57 -19.43
C LYS A 211 -0.13 19.07 -20.82
N SER A 212 1.09 19.36 -21.31
CA SER A 212 1.53 19.04 -22.68
C SER A 212 1.65 17.56 -22.97
N SER A 213 1.61 16.74 -21.94
CA SER A 213 1.90 15.32 -22.00
C SER A 213 0.67 14.43 -21.99
N LEU A 214 -0.53 14.99 -21.85
CA LEU A 214 -1.77 14.22 -21.97
C LEU A 214 -1.76 13.52 -23.34
N ARG A 215 -1.57 12.21 -23.35
CA ARG A 215 -1.80 11.42 -24.56
C ARG A 215 -3.23 11.67 -24.99
N GLN A 216 -3.42 12.17 -26.20
CA GLN A 216 -4.74 12.15 -26.81
C GLN A 216 -5.15 10.67 -26.87
N ILE A 217 -6.16 10.32 -26.08
CA ILE A 217 -6.80 9.01 -26.08
C ILE A 217 -7.57 8.84 -27.38
#